data_14d66779c7a327aa546f9f3028988c7d
#
_entry.id   14d66779c7a327aa546f9f3028988c7d
#
_cell.length_a   1.000
_cell.length_b   1.000
_cell.length_c   1.000
_cell.angle_alpha   90.00
_cell.angle_beta   90.00
_cell.angle_gamma   90.00
#
_symmetry.space_group_name_H-M   'P 1'
#
loop_
_entity.id
_entity.type
_entity.pdbx_description
1 polymer ?
#
loop_
_entity_poly.entity_id
_entity_poly.type
_entity_poly.pdbx_seq_one_letter_code
_entity_poly.pdbx_strand_id
1 'polypeptide(L)'
;MTGTAQASDGYVITNLVANKQIYMPQIVDPHMVNAWGVAIRPAGAGGHFWINNTDTGTVSLYVGDVGGKKLFQDDTKLITLPSPKGGEEHSAPTGQVFNGETDEFIVAHDGITGPSKFIFATEEGTVLGWTEKKNDDGSFIRPAHGVIMADNSKSGTIYKGLAISTGLEANRLYAADFGRNG
;
A
#
# COMPACT_ATOMS: atom_id res chain seq x y z
N MET A 1 -18.62 19.94 17.39
CA MET A 1 -18.75 18.83 18.36
C MET A 1 -17.95 17.67 17.80
N THR A 2 -16.81 17.33 18.41
CA THR A 2 -16.01 16.16 18.07
C THR A 2 -16.75 14.91 18.54
N GLY A 3 -17.36 14.19 17.60
CA GLY A 3 -18.02 12.93 17.92
C GLY A 3 -16.99 11.85 18.20
N THR A 4 -16.59 11.67 19.44
CA THR A 4 -15.91 10.47 19.90
C THR A 4 -16.97 9.43 20.24
N ALA A 5 -17.06 8.36 19.44
CA ALA A 5 -17.83 7.19 19.86
C ALA A 5 -17.00 6.46 20.92
N GLN A 6 -17.46 6.48 22.16
CA GLN A 6 -16.84 5.74 23.26
C GLN A 6 -17.51 4.36 23.33
N ALA A 7 -16.73 3.31 23.08
CA ALA A 7 -17.20 1.95 23.35
C ALA A 7 -17.25 1.71 24.87
N SER A 8 -18.21 0.92 25.35
CA SER A 8 -18.42 0.61 26.78
C SER A 8 -17.21 -0.06 27.46
N ASP A 9 -16.23 -0.53 26.69
CA ASP A 9 -15.05 -1.27 27.15
C ASP A 9 -13.74 -0.45 27.12
N GLY A 10 -13.85 0.89 27.09
CA GLY A 10 -12.67 1.77 27.23
C GLY A 10 -11.91 2.07 25.95
N TYR A 11 -12.45 1.72 24.76
CA TYR A 11 -11.88 2.10 23.47
C TYR A 11 -12.39 3.47 23.02
N VAL A 12 -11.50 4.27 22.44
CA VAL A 12 -11.84 5.53 21.79
C VAL A 12 -11.57 5.39 20.30
N ILE A 13 -12.59 5.66 19.48
CA ILE A 13 -12.44 5.66 18.02
C ILE A 13 -12.11 7.07 17.56
N THR A 14 -11.04 7.23 16.80
CA THR A 14 -10.63 8.49 16.21
C THR A 14 -10.52 8.34 14.70
N ASN A 15 -11.17 9.21 13.93
CA ASN A 15 -11.04 9.24 12.49
C ASN A 15 -9.73 9.97 12.13
N LEU A 16 -8.71 9.23 11.73
CA LEU A 16 -7.41 9.80 11.36
C LEU A 16 -7.46 10.37 9.94
N VAL A 17 -7.98 9.60 8.99
CA VAL A 17 -8.09 9.99 7.58
C VAL A 17 -9.47 9.61 7.05
N ALA A 18 -10.03 10.44 6.20
CA ALA A 18 -11.23 10.13 5.43
C ALA A 18 -11.24 10.93 4.13
N ASN A 19 -12.02 10.47 3.15
CA ASN A 19 -12.16 11.16 1.87
C ASN A 19 -13.07 12.39 1.90
N LYS A 20 -13.78 12.62 3.01
CA LYS A 20 -14.74 13.74 3.17
C LYS A 20 -14.65 14.35 4.56
N GLN A 21 -14.76 15.68 4.61
CA GLN A 21 -14.74 16.46 5.85
C GLN A 21 -15.89 16.11 6.81
N ILE A 22 -17.03 15.61 6.31
CA ILE A 22 -18.18 15.24 7.15
C ILE A 22 -17.84 14.18 8.20
N TYR A 23 -16.81 13.37 7.97
CA TYR A 23 -16.32 12.37 8.93
C TYR A 23 -15.38 12.94 9.98
N MET A 24 -15.11 14.26 9.94
CA MET A 24 -14.23 15.01 10.87
C MET A 24 -12.87 14.33 11.10
N PRO A 25 -12.15 13.94 10.04
CA PRO A 25 -10.82 13.33 10.19
C PRO A 25 -9.76 14.38 10.53
N GLN A 26 -8.58 13.92 10.98
CA GLN A 26 -7.41 14.78 11.09
C GLN A 26 -6.90 15.23 9.72
N ILE A 27 -6.97 14.34 8.71
CA ILE A 27 -6.58 14.60 7.31
C ILE A 27 -7.75 14.23 6.40
N VAL A 28 -8.12 15.15 5.50
CA VAL A 28 -8.99 14.83 4.36
C VAL A 28 -8.12 14.45 3.18
N ASP A 29 -8.22 13.21 2.73
CA ASP A 29 -7.56 12.70 1.53
C ASP A 29 -8.60 12.24 0.51
N PRO A 30 -8.83 12.99 -0.58
CA PRO A 30 -9.83 12.65 -1.58
C PRO A 30 -9.53 11.33 -2.32
N HIS A 31 -8.27 10.85 -2.30
CA HIS A 31 -7.90 9.58 -2.91
C HIS A 31 -8.31 8.36 -2.07
N MET A 32 -8.58 8.55 -0.77
CA MET A 32 -8.97 7.46 0.12
C MET A 32 -10.42 7.01 -0.13
N VAL A 33 -10.65 6.40 -1.29
CA VAL A 33 -11.94 5.83 -1.66
C VAL A 33 -11.83 4.32 -1.68
N ASN A 34 -12.73 3.65 -0.95
CA ASN A 34 -12.72 2.20 -0.77
C ASN A 34 -11.35 1.70 -0.27
N ALA A 35 -10.88 2.27 0.85
CA ALA A 35 -9.62 1.87 1.47
C ALA A 35 -9.68 0.39 1.90
N TRP A 36 -8.66 -0.38 1.54
CA TRP A 36 -8.65 -1.83 1.77
C TRP A 36 -7.44 -2.28 2.57
N GLY A 37 -6.33 -2.57 1.88
CA GLY A 37 -5.12 -3.07 2.50
C GLY A 37 -4.35 -2.00 3.26
N VAL A 38 -3.80 -2.37 4.43
CA VAL A 38 -2.93 -1.51 5.23
C VAL A 38 -1.63 -2.27 5.51
N ALA A 39 -0.49 -1.65 5.20
CA ALA A 39 0.81 -2.13 5.63
C ALA A 39 1.58 -1.02 6.34
N ILE A 40 2.39 -1.40 7.31
CA ILE A 40 3.20 -0.46 8.09
C ILE A 40 4.66 -0.75 7.81
N ARG A 41 5.39 0.27 7.37
CA ARG A 41 6.84 0.22 7.34
C ARG A 41 7.35 0.30 8.78
N PRO A 42 8.15 -0.67 9.26
CA PRO A 42 8.56 -0.71 10.66
C PRO A 42 9.28 0.56 11.12
N ALA A 43 9.20 0.83 12.42
CA ALA A 43 10.03 1.86 13.06
C ALA A 43 11.52 1.56 12.78
N GLY A 44 12.29 2.61 12.51
CA GLY A 44 13.68 2.48 12.06
C GLY A 44 13.84 2.35 10.54
N ALA A 45 12.82 1.85 9.83
CA ALA A 45 12.76 1.83 8.37
C ALA A 45 11.89 2.97 7.77
N GLY A 46 11.33 3.85 8.61
CA GLY A 46 10.52 5.00 8.18
C GLY A 46 9.18 5.15 8.89
N GLY A 47 8.56 4.06 9.36
CA GLY A 47 7.33 4.11 10.16
C GLY A 47 6.08 4.58 9.42
N HIS A 48 6.06 4.51 8.09
CA HIS A 48 4.94 4.97 7.29
C HIS A 48 3.80 3.95 7.26
N PHE A 49 2.56 4.45 7.33
CA PHE A 49 1.34 3.71 6.99
C PHE A 49 1.10 3.82 5.49
N TRP A 50 0.96 2.69 4.83
CA TRP A 50 0.62 2.58 3.42
C TRP A 50 -0.78 2.00 3.31
N ILE A 51 -1.68 2.70 2.62
CA ILE A 51 -3.10 2.35 2.53
C ILE A 51 -3.53 2.28 1.08
N ASN A 52 -3.98 1.11 0.65
CA ASN A 52 -4.54 0.91 -0.68
C ASN A 52 -5.89 1.60 -0.81
N ASN A 53 -6.08 2.37 -1.87
CA ASN A 53 -7.32 3.02 -2.27
C ASN A 53 -7.83 2.35 -3.53
N THR A 54 -8.73 1.38 -3.39
CA THR A 54 -9.15 0.48 -4.46
C THR A 54 -9.80 1.23 -5.63
N ASP A 55 -10.69 2.18 -5.34
CA ASP A 55 -11.46 2.87 -6.38
C ASP A 55 -10.69 4.01 -7.07
N THR A 56 -9.49 4.34 -6.61
CA THR A 56 -8.64 5.36 -7.23
C THR A 56 -7.32 4.79 -7.77
N GLY A 57 -7.07 3.50 -7.58
CA GLY A 57 -5.84 2.85 -8.04
C GLY A 57 -4.56 3.39 -7.41
N THR A 58 -4.68 3.90 -6.19
CA THR A 58 -3.57 4.59 -5.52
C THR A 58 -3.24 3.96 -4.18
N VAL A 59 -2.09 4.35 -3.64
CA VAL A 59 -1.68 4.02 -2.28
C VAL A 59 -1.33 5.33 -1.58
N SER A 60 -2.05 5.65 -0.51
CA SER A 60 -1.78 6.83 0.31
C SER A 60 -0.78 6.51 1.42
N LEU A 61 0.11 7.46 1.70
CA LEU A 61 1.18 7.32 2.69
C LEU A 61 1.00 8.35 3.82
N TYR A 62 1.08 7.86 5.05
CA TYR A 62 0.98 8.70 6.25
C TYR A 62 2.05 8.35 7.26
N VAL A 63 2.43 9.34 8.09
CA VAL A 63 3.42 9.22 9.16
C VAL A 63 2.86 9.88 10.41
N GLY A 64 3.22 9.39 11.58
CA GLY A 64 2.82 9.97 12.86
C GLY A 64 1.78 9.12 13.59
N ASP A 65 0.91 9.79 14.35
CA ASP A 65 -0.06 9.18 15.29
C ASP A 65 0.58 8.25 16.33
N VAL A 66 1.84 8.55 16.68
CA VAL A 66 2.59 7.82 17.70
C VAL A 66 3.31 8.79 18.63
N GLY A 67 3.37 8.47 19.91
CA GLY A 67 4.06 9.30 20.92
C GLY A 67 3.53 10.74 21.02
N GLY A 68 2.21 10.93 20.79
CA GLY A 68 1.56 12.25 20.86
C GLY A 68 1.78 13.14 19.62
N LYS A 69 2.48 12.65 18.58
CA LYS A 69 2.63 13.37 17.32
C LYS A 69 1.38 13.22 16.48
N LYS A 70 0.97 14.32 15.83
CA LYS A 70 -0.16 14.26 14.87
C LYS A 70 0.21 13.45 13.64
N LEU A 71 -0.80 12.87 13.00
CA LEU A 71 -0.66 12.28 11.68
C LEU A 71 -0.34 13.37 10.64
N PHE A 72 0.54 13.07 9.70
CA PHE A 72 0.90 13.96 8.59
C PHE A 72 1.30 13.15 7.35
N GLN A 73 1.41 13.81 6.22
CA GLN A 73 2.03 13.27 5.00
C GLN A 73 3.35 13.99 4.75
N ASP A 74 4.40 13.25 4.42
CA ASP A 74 5.68 13.80 3.98
C ASP A 74 5.67 14.13 2.48
N ASP A 75 6.83 14.25 1.85
CA ASP A 75 6.94 14.62 0.42
C ASP A 75 6.33 13.54 -0.51
N THR A 76 6.43 12.27 -0.14
CA THR A 76 5.79 11.17 -0.89
C THR A 76 4.43 10.86 -0.28
N LYS A 77 3.38 11.44 -0.84
CA LYS A 77 2.01 11.33 -0.31
C LYS A 77 1.23 10.20 -0.94
N LEU A 78 1.54 9.90 -2.20
CA LEU A 78 0.72 9.04 -3.03
C LEU A 78 1.59 8.27 -4.04
N ILE A 79 1.25 6.99 -4.24
CA ILE A 79 1.79 6.13 -5.29
C ILE A 79 0.62 5.69 -6.15
N THR A 80 0.78 5.66 -7.48
CA THR A 80 -0.20 5.09 -8.41
C THR A 80 0.16 3.64 -8.75
N LEU A 81 -0.84 2.82 -8.94
CA LEU A 81 -0.67 1.43 -9.35
C LEU A 81 -1.27 1.23 -10.74
N PRO A 82 -0.44 0.96 -11.77
CA PRO A 82 -0.92 0.80 -13.13
C PRO A 82 -1.76 -0.46 -13.30
N SER A 83 -2.76 -0.40 -14.16
CA SER A 83 -3.50 -1.55 -14.66
C SER A 83 -2.67 -2.41 -15.60
N PRO A 84 -3.03 -3.70 -15.77
CA PRO A 84 -2.47 -4.51 -16.85
C PRO A 84 -2.79 -3.89 -18.21
N LYS A 85 -1.94 -4.18 -19.21
CA LYS A 85 -2.11 -3.63 -20.56
C LYS A 85 -3.50 -3.98 -21.13
N GLY A 86 -4.25 -2.96 -21.51
CA GLY A 86 -5.60 -3.09 -22.06
C GLY A 86 -6.70 -3.17 -20.99
N GLY A 87 -6.36 -2.97 -19.71
CA GLY A 87 -7.31 -2.81 -18.63
C GLY A 87 -7.79 -1.37 -18.46
N GLU A 88 -8.40 -1.10 -17.32
CA GLU A 88 -8.85 0.23 -16.91
C GLU A 88 -7.65 1.20 -16.77
N GLU A 89 -7.91 2.49 -16.63
CA GLU A 89 -6.86 3.51 -16.49
C GLU A 89 -5.94 3.26 -15.29
N HIS A 90 -6.49 2.73 -14.20
CA HIS A 90 -5.77 2.37 -12.99
C HIS A 90 -6.23 1.01 -12.45
N SER A 91 -5.43 0.37 -11.62
CA SER A 91 -5.78 -0.89 -10.98
C SER A 91 -6.67 -0.69 -9.75
N ALA A 92 -7.29 -1.79 -9.27
CA ALA A 92 -8.05 -1.85 -8.02
C ALA A 92 -7.24 -2.62 -6.95
N PRO A 93 -6.33 -1.96 -6.21
CA PRO A 93 -5.48 -2.61 -5.23
C PRO A 93 -6.27 -3.06 -4.00
N THR A 94 -5.98 -4.27 -3.54
CA THR A 94 -6.62 -4.90 -2.39
C THR A 94 -5.61 -5.21 -1.29
N GLY A 95 -4.95 -6.38 -1.33
CA GLY A 95 -3.92 -6.75 -0.37
C GLY A 95 -2.60 -6.01 -0.57
N GLN A 96 -1.87 -5.78 0.51
CA GLN A 96 -0.50 -5.31 0.44
C GLN A 96 0.33 -5.82 1.60
N VAL A 97 1.65 -5.92 1.38
CA VAL A 97 2.62 -6.32 2.39
C VAL A 97 3.88 -5.45 2.31
N PHE A 98 4.53 -5.25 3.46
CA PHE A 98 5.89 -4.74 3.53
C PHE A 98 6.87 -5.90 3.41
N ASN A 99 7.89 -5.76 2.54
CA ASN A 99 9.00 -6.69 2.42
C ASN A 99 10.25 -6.07 3.07
N GLY A 100 10.76 -6.74 4.08
CA GLY A 100 11.97 -6.32 4.81
C GLY A 100 13.29 -6.80 4.19
N GLU A 101 13.21 -7.74 3.25
CA GLU A 101 14.39 -8.36 2.64
C GLU A 101 15.10 -7.44 1.64
N THR A 102 16.36 -7.74 1.37
CA THR A 102 17.24 -6.89 0.57
C THR A 102 17.60 -7.46 -0.80
N ASP A 103 17.26 -8.71 -1.06
CA ASP A 103 17.69 -9.46 -2.24
C ASP A 103 16.58 -10.27 -2.93
N GLU A 104 15.33 -10.15 -2.44
CA GLU A 104 14.16 -10.84 -3.00
C GLU A 104 13.12 -9.88 -3.56
N PHE A 105 12.24 -10.38 -4.44
CA PHE A 105 11.18 -9.62 -5.11
C PHE A 105 11.72 -8.37 -5.82
N ILE A 106 12.80 -8.55 -6.58
CA ILE A 106 13.50 -7.46 -7.26
C ILE A 106 12.62 -6.87 -8.36
N VAL A 107 12.53 -5.54 -8.38
CA VAL A 107 11.92 -4.76 -9.46
C VAL A 107 12.90 -3.77 -10.03
N ALA A 108 12.71 -3.45 -11.32
CA ALA A 108 13.45 -2.40 -12.02
C ALA A 108 12.48 -1.37 -12.58
N HIS A 109 12.69 -0.09 -12.24
CA HIS A 109 11.80 1.00 -12.61
C HIS A 109 12.50 2.35 -12.51
N ASP A 110 12.32 3.23 -13.50
CA ASP A 110 12.87 4.60 -13.54
C ASP A 110 14.38 4.66 -13.25
N GLY A 111 15.13 3.67 -13.77
CA GLY A 111 16.58 3.59 -13.53
C GLY A 111 16.97 3.11 -12.12
N ILE A 112 16.01 2.69 -11.32
CA ILE A 112 16.22 2.07 -10.01
C ILE A 112 15.99 0.57 -10.13
N THR A 113 16.89 -0.23 -9.57
CA THR A 113 16.73 -1.67 -9.42
C THR A 113 16.94 -2.03 -7.95
N GLY A 114 16.02 -2.77 -7.37
CA GLY A 114 16.12 -3.18 -5.98
C GLY A 114 14.93 -4.03 -5.50
N PRO A 115 14.98 -4.50 -4.25
CA PRO A 115 13.89 -5.26 -3.67
C PRO A 115 12.64 -4.40 -3.55
N SER A 116 11.50 -4.95 -3.90
CA SER A 116 10.22 -4.31 -3.64
C SER A 116 10.05 -4.11 -2.13
N LYS A 117 9.95 -2.87 -1.67
CA LYS A 117 9.69 -2.56 -0.26
C LYS A 117 8.23 -2.78 0.10
N PHE A 118 7.34 -2.51 -0.85
CA PHE A 118 5.93 -2.82 -0.75
C PHE A 118 5.49 -3.63 -1.97
N ILE A 119 4.63 -4.59 -1.73
CA ILE A 119 4.07 -5.48 -2.75
C ILE A 119 2.56 -5.42 -2.62
N PHE A 120 1.87 -5.34 -3.75
CA PHE A 120 0.43 -5.12 -3.85
C PHE A 120 -0.21 -6.21 -4.70
N ALA A 121 -1.42 -6.60 -4.36
CA ALA A 121 -2.28 -7.44 -5.17
C ALA A 121 -3.52 -6.64 -5.59
N THR A 122 -4.10 -6.95 -6.76
CA THR A 122 -5.21 -6.22 -7.33
C THR A 122 -6.35 -7.12 -7.78
N GLU A 123 -7.54 -6.54 -7.94
CA GLU A 123 -8.71 -7.26 -8.46
C GLU A 123 -8.55 -7.67 -9.93
N GLU A 124 -7.69 -7.00 -10.69
CA GLU A 124 -7.36 -7.39 -12.07
C GLU A 124 -6.44 -8.61 -12.15
N GLY A 125 -6.06 -9.20 -11.01
CA GLY A 125 -5.18 -10.38 -10.97
C GLY A 125 -3.71 -10.05 -11.19
N THR A 126 -3.27 -8.82 -10.87
CA THR A 126 -1.86 -8.45 -10.92
C THR A 126 -1.22 -8.42 -9.54
N VAL A 127 0.09 -8.65 -9.50
CA VAL A 127 0.96 -8.39 -8.37
C VAL A 127 1.96 -7.32 -8.77
N LEU A 128 2.03 -6.26 -7.98
CA LEU A 128 2.93 -5.12 -8.24
C LEU A 128 3.93 -4.96 -7.11
N GLY A 129 5.12 -4.45 -7.45
CA GLY A 129 6.14 -4.08 -6.49
C GLY A 129 6.49 -2.60 -6.57
N TRP A 130 6.93 -2.03 -5.45
CA TRP A 130 7.47 -0.69 -5.38
C TRP A 130 8.79 -0.68 -4.61
N THR A 131 9.76 0.03 -5.15
CA THR A 131 11.10 0.20 -4.54
C THR A 131 11.51 1.66 -4.50
N GLU A 132 12.51 1.97 -3.69
CA GLU A 132 13.16 3.28 -3.61
C GLU A 132 14.67 3.09 -3.62
N LYS A 133 15.40 4.15 -3.97
CA LYS A 133 16.86 4.18 -3.90
C LYS A 133 17.31 5.24 -2.92
N LYS A 134 18.15 4.88 -1.97
CA LYS A 134 18.87 5.83 -1.14
C LYS A 134 20.14 6.28 -1.86
N ASN A 135 20.32 7.59 -1.96
CA ASN A 135 21.53 8.21 -2.50
C ASN A 135 22.62 8.32 -1.44
N ASP A 136 23.85 8.58 -1.87
CA ASP A 136 25.01 8.71 -0.98
C ASP A 136 24.90 9.91 -0.03
N ASP A 137 24.16 10.95 -0.41
CA ASP A 137 23.86 12.12 0.43
C ASP A 137 22.75 11.87 1.46
N GLY A 138 22.18 10.65 1.48
CA GLY A 138 21.12 10.25 2.38
C GLY A 138 19.69 10.57 1.89
N SER A 139 19.52 11.29 0.78
CA SER A 139 18.24 11.51 0.13
C SER A 139 17.70 10.24 -0.51
N PHE A 140 16.41 10.24 -0.87
CA PHE A 140 15.76 9.10 -1.52
C PHE A 140 15.18 9.50 -2.87
N ILE A 141 15.36 8.62 -3.85
CA ILE A 141 14.58 8.64 -5.10
C ILE A 141 13.40 7.69 -4.89
N ARG A 142 12.19 8.22 -4.98
CA ARG A 142 10.94 7.51 -4.75
C ARG A 142 10.06 7.61 -5.98
N PRO A 143 9.94 6.53 -6.79
CA PRO A 143 9.05 6.52 -7.94
C PRO A 143 7.60 6.81 -7.54
N ALA A 144 6.87 7.54 -8.38
CA ALA A 144 5.46 7.88 -8.15
C ALA A 144 4.51 6.73 -8.45
N HIS A 145 5.00 5.58 -8.94
CA HIS A 145 4.16 4.45 -9.32
C HIS A 145 4.84 3.10 -9.07
N GLY A 146 4.02 2.07 -8.92
CA GLY A 146 4.45 0.68 -8.81
C GLY A 146 4.70 0.04 -10.16
N VAL A 147 5.26 -1.17 -10.16
CA VAL A 147 5.60 -1.98 -11.33
C VAL A 147 4.89 -3.33 -11.26
N ILE A 148 4.24 -3.73 -12.34
CA ILE A 148 3.63 -5.06 -12.44
C ILE A 148 4.77 -6.11 -12.51
N MET A 149 4.77 -7.01 -11.53
CA MET A 149 5.71 -8.13 -11.43
C MET A 149 5.11 -9.43 -11.97
N ALA A 150 3.81 -9.63 -11.77
CA ALA A 150 3.06 -10.76 -12.30
C ALA A 150 1.70 -10.29 -12.80
N ASP A 151 1.29 -10.81 -13.96
CA ASP A 151 0.04 -10.47 -14.63
C ASP A 151 -0.74 -11.75 -14.95
N ASN A 152 -1.78 -12.01 -14.15
CA ASN A 152 -2.74 -13.09 -14.31
C ASN A 152 -4.12 -12.58 -14.76
N SER A 153 -4.20 -11.34 -15.25
CA SER A 153 -5.46 -10.70 -15.62
C SER A 153 -6.27 -11.47 -16.68
N LYS A 154 -5.55 -12.19 -17.57
CA LYS A 154 -6.19 -13.01 -18.61
C LYS A 154 -6.74 -14.35 -18.11
N SER A 155 -6.42 -14.75 -16.88
CA SER A 155 -6.85 -16.01 -16.28
C SER A 155 -8.16 -15.90 -15.51
N GLY A 156 -8.73 -14.69 -15.40
CA GLY A 156 -9.92 -14.43 -14.60
C GLY A 156 -9.65 -14.41 -13.09
N THR A 157 -8.39 -14.26 -12.72
CA THR A 157 -7.91 -14.14 -11.34
C THR A 157 -8.35 -12.81 -10.74
N ILE A 158 -8.80 -12.85 -9.48
CA ILE A 158 -9.22 -11.67 -8.68
C ILE A 158 -8.58 -11.78 -7.30
N TYR A 159 -7.50 -11.07 -7.06
CA TYR A 159 -6.86 -11.11 -5.75
C TYR A 159 -7.56 -10.19 -4.75
N LYS A 160 -7.87 -10.72 -3.55
CA LYS A 160 -8.55 -9.98 -2.47
C LYS A 160 -7.68 -9.76 -1.23
N GLY A 161 -6.60 -10.50 -1.10
CA GLY A 161 -5.68 -10.38 0.02
C GLY A 161 -4.27 -10.79 -0.38
N LEU A 162 -3.28 -10.33 0.39
CA LEU A 162 -1.88 -10.67 0.20
C LEU A 162 -1.22 -10.88 1.57
N ALA A 163 -0.41 -11.92 1.67
CA ALA A 163 0.45 -12.17 2.81
C ALA A 163 1.86 -12.51 2.32
N ILE A 164 2.86 -12.16 3.13
CA ILE A 164 4.25 -12.57 2.92
C ILE A 164 4.68 -13.47 4.08
N SER A 165 5.35 -14.56 3.79
CA SER A 165 6.04 -15.36 4.80
C SER A 165 7.54 -15.30 4.55
N THR A 166 8.30 -15.20 5.63
CA THR A 166 9.76 -15.35 5.62
C THR A 166 10.09 -16.79 5.99
N GLY A 167 10.81 -17.49 5.12
CA GLY A 167 11.20 -18.88 5.31
C GLY A 167 12.71 -19.06 5.29
N LEU A 168 13.17 -20.22 5.78
CA LEU A 168 14.62 -20.56 5.79
C LEU A 168 15.19 -20.72 4.37
N GLU A 169 14.36 -21.03 3.37
CA GLU A 169 14.82 -21.26 1.99
C GLU A 169 14.50 -20.10 1.05
N ALA A 170 13.37 -19.43 1.21
CA ALA A 170 12.94 -18.27 0.42
C ALA A 170 11.68 -17.67 1.02
N ASN A 171 11.49 -16.36 0.81
CA ASN A 171 10.23 -15.72 1.10
C ASN A 171 9.17 -16.05 0.05
N ARG A 172 7.93 -16.14 0.48
CA ARG A 172 6.79 -16.46 -0.38
C ARG A 172 5.66 -15.47 -0.22
N LEU A 173 5.02 -15.14 -1.34
CA LEU A 173 3.78 -14.39 -1.36
C LEU A 173 2.61 -15.37 -1.49
N TYR A 174 1.56 -15.11 -0.71
CA TYR A 174 0.30 -15.82 -0.76
C TYR A 174 -0.80 -14.82 -1.09
N ALA A 175 -1.43 -14.98 -2.24
CA ALA A 175 -2.54 -14.15 -2.66
C ALA A 175 -3.84 -14.98 -2.64
N ALA A 176 -4.88 -14.44 -1.99
CA ALA A 176 -6.20 -15.06 -1.98
C ALA A 176 -6.90 -14.76 -3.30
N ASP A 177 -7.09 -15.78 -4.14
CA ASP A 177 -7.77 -15.67 -5.43
C ASP A 177 -9.26 -15.98 -5.28
N PHE A 178 -10.11 -15.01 -5.65
CA PHE A 178 -11.57 -15.10 -5.70
C PHE A 178 -12.10 -15.19 -7.13
N GLY A 179 -11.22 -15.36 -8.11
CA GLY A 179 -11.57 -15.54 -9.51
C GLY A 179 -12.29 -16.87 -9.77
N ARG A 180 -12.88 -16.98 -10.96
CA ARG A 180 -13.68 -18.17 -11.33
C ARG A 180 -12.86 -19.43 -11.49
N ASN A 181 -11.56 -19.34 -11.59
CA ASN A 181 -10.63 -20.44 -11.81
C ASN A 181 -9.66 -20.64 -10.62
N GLY A 182 -9.95 -19.98 -9.50
CA GLY A 182 -9.17 -20.09 -8.27
C GLY A 182 -9.58 -21.28 -7.40
#